data_b89c6b8d092b88b5d425df6ace347419
#
_entry.id   b89c6b8d092b88b5d425df6ace347419
#
_cell.length_a   1.000
_cell.length_b   1.000
_cell.length_c   1.000
_cell.angle_alpha   90.00
_cell.angle_beta   90.00
_cell.angle_gamma   90.00
#
_symmetry.space_group_name_H-M   'P 1'
#
loop_
_entity.id
_entity.type
_entity.pdbx_description
1 polymer ?
#
loop_
_entity_poly.entity_id
_entity_poly.type
_entity_poly.pdbx_seq_one_letter_code
_entity_poly.pdbx_strand_id
1 'polypeptide(L)'
;MQNHHRYVPMRQTVSVDEIAKLKKIKKPEFVVFNLDTQFGRGSHWAVLYRNLEGRFEIFDSLGVTPQKKKLLKKWLPKTFSVIYNTTKFQKSDSTRCGMYCLYFIHEKFFNLDLELHELLKTIFSKNLDKNEEKVMSFYQRGH
;
A
#
# COMPACT_ATOMS: atom_id res chain seq x y z
N MET A 1 13.38 -18.34 -15.06
CA MET A 1 13.12 -17.70 -14.82
C MET A 1 13.16 -17.57 -15.00
N GLN A 2 12.95 -17.41 -15.07
CA GLN A 2 12.66 -16.93 -14.97
C GLN A 2 12.33 -16.63 -14.49
N ASN A 3 12.27 -16.74 -14.65
CA ASN A 3 11.91 -16.29 -14.06
C ASN A 3 11.44 -16.35 -13.53
N HIS A 4 11.70 -16.83 -13.61
CA HIS A 4 11.14 -16.61 -12.81
C HIS A 4 10.63 -15.47 -12.28
N HIS A 5 10.51 -14.69 -12.93
CA HIS A 5 9.94 -13.42 -12.52
C HIS A 5 8.44 -13.50 -12.59
N ARG A 6 7.83 -13.56 -11.45
CA ARG A 6 6.42 -13.34 -11.42
C ARG A 6 6.18 -11.87 -11.66
N TYR A 7 5.42 -11.60 -12.69
CA TYR A 7 4.99 -10.25 -12.97
C TYR A 7 4.00 -9.81 -11.89
N VAL A 8 4.38 -8.82 -11.10
CA VAL A 8 3.50 -8.24 -10.10
C VAL A 8 2.63 -7.18 -10.81
N PRO A 9 1.29 -7.32 -10.78
CA PRO A 9 0.41 -6.38 -11.48
C PRO A 9 0.33 -5.05 -10.74
N MET A 10 1.26 -4.16 -11.06
CA MET A 10 1.40 -2.87 -10.39
C MET A 10 1.45 -1.75 -11.41
N ARG A 11 0.70 -0.68 -11.14
CA ARG A 11 0.74 0.51 -11.97
C ARG A 11 1.80 1.48 -11.49
N GLN A 12 2.19 2.36 -12.42
CA GLN A 12 3.08 3.47 -12.11
C GLN A 12 2.47 4.32 -10.99
N THR A 13 3.34 4.86 -10.16
CA THR A 13 2.98 5.67 -9.02
C THR A 13 2.22 6.94 -9.43
N VAL A 14 1.14 7.26 -8.71
CA VAL A 14 0.30 8.42 -8.98
C VAL A 14 0.00 9.19 -7.70
N SER A 15 -0.50 10.42 -7.83
CA SER A 15 -0.99 11.19 -6.69
C SER A 15 -2.43 10.79 -6.38
N VAL A 16 -2.88 11.02 -5.15
CA VAL A 16 -4.22 10.62 -4.70
C VAL A 16 -5.32 11.22 -5.57
N ASP A 17 -5.14 12.46 -6.04
CA ASP A 17 -6.13 13.14 -6.88
C ASP A 17 -6.16 12.62 -8.33
N GLU A 18 -5.19 11.80 -8.70
CA GLU A 18 -5.13 11.20 -10.03
C GLU A 18 -5.76 9.82 -10.10
N ILE A 19 -6.07 9.20 -8.95
CA ILE A 19 -6.60 7.83 -8.92
C ILE A 19 -7.90 7.71 -9.71
N ALA A 20 -8.80 8.68 -9.57
CA ALA A 20 -10.08 8.65 -10.27
C ALA A 20 -9.94 8.73 -11.78
N LYS A 21 -8.79 9.20 -12.27
CA LYS A 21 -8.51 9.32 -13.71
C LYS A 21 -7.87 8.09 -14.31
N LEU A 22 -7.51 7.11 -13.48
CA LEU A 22 -6.90 5.89 -13.96
C LEU A 22 -7.89 5.07 -14.77
N LYS A 23 -7.38 4.36 -15.78
CA LYS A 23 -8.16 3.34 -16.46
C LYS A 23 -8.54 2.27 -15.43
N LYS A 24 -9.58 1.50 -15.73
CA LYS A 24 -10.08 0.47 -14.84
C LYS A 24 -8.95 -0.32 -14.18
N ILE A 25 -8.98 -0.35 -12.85
CA ILE A 25 -8.03 -1.15 -12.06
C ILE A 25 -8.44 -2.61 -12.14
N LYS A 26 -7.50 -3.46 -12.52
CA LYS A 26 -7.75 -4.90 -12.72
C LYS A 26 -7.86 -5.65 -11.37
N LYS A 27 -8.22 -6.92 -11.44
CA LYS A 27 -8.29 -7.85 -10.30
C LYS A 27 -7.34 -9.00 -10.52
N PRO A 28 -6.21 -9.15 -9.79
CA PRO A 28 -5.68 -8.21 -8.80
C PRO A 28 -4.80 -7.14 -9.45
N GLU A 29 -4.71 -5.99 -8.80
CA GLU A 29 -3.79 -4.95 -9.25
C GLU A 29 -3.43 -4.05 -8.07
N PHE A 30 -2.17 -3.61 -8.03
CA PHE A 30 -1.65 -2.68 -7.02
C PHE A 30 -1.40 -1.33 -7.66
N VAL A 31 -1.74 -0.27 -6.92
CA VAL A 31 -1.42 1.10 -7.32
C VAL A 31 -0.71 1.75 -6.14
N VAL A 32 0.55 2.12 -6.33
CA VAL A 32 1.26 2.91 -5.33
C VAL A 32 0.88 4.36 -5.56
N PHE A 33 0.40 5.03 -4.53
CA PHE A 33 -0.03 6.41 -4.68
C PHE A 33 0.49 7.28 -3.55
N ASN A 34 0.61 8.56 -3.86
CA ASN A 34 1.01 9.56 -2.89
C ASN A 34 -0.24 10.17 -2.26
N LEU A 35 -0.26 10.28 -0.93
CA LEU A 35 -1.39 10.86 -0.22
C LEU A 35 -1.50 12.37 -0.37
N ASP A 36 -0.43 13.04 -0.83
CA ASP A 36 -0.55 14.41 -1.27
C ASP A 36 -1.18 14.46 -2.67
N THR A 37 -1.75 15.60 -3.02
CA THR A 37 -2.19 15.83 -4.38
C THR A 37 -0.98 16.00 -5.29
N GLN A 38 -1.20 16.03 -6.61
CA GLN A 38 -0.11 16.22 -7.58
C GLN A 38 0.64 17.53 -7.37
N PHE A 39 0.07 18.48 -6.64
CA PHE A 39 0.70 19.76 -6.33
C PHE A 39 1.37 19.78 -4.96
N GLY A 40 1.29 18.68 -4.22
CA GLY A 40 1.92 18.56 -2.92
C GLY A 40 3.36 18.10 -3.01
N ARG A 41 3.97 17.91 -1.84
CA ARG A 41 5.39 17.51 -1.76
C ARG A 41 5.66 16.07 -2.16
N GLY A 42 4.66 15.22 -2.21
CA GLY A 42 4.86 13.82 -2.49
C GLY A 42 5.60 13.09 -1.37
N SER A 43 5.30 13.42 -0.13
CA SER A 43 6.09 12.97 1.02
C SER A 43 5.65 11.64 1.62
N HIS A 44 4.48 11.13 1.26
CA HIS A 44 3.97 9.90 1.88
C HIS A 44 3.28 9.00 0.87
N TRP A 45 3.74 7.76 0.81
CA TRP A 45 3.27 6.76 -0.13
C TRP A 45 2.42 5.70 0.55
N ALA A 46 1.37 5.25 -0.13
CA ALA A 46 0.49 4.17 0.31
C ALA A 46 0.18 3.27 -0.88
N VAL A 47 -0.48 2.15 -0.61
CA VAL A 47 -0.84 1.19 -1.66
C VAL A 47 -2.35 1.05 -1.71
N LEU A 48 -2.91 1.20 -2.92
CA LEU A 48 -4.29 0.82 -3.21
C LEU A 48 -4.24 -0.52 -3.94
N TYR A 49 -5.00 -1.48 -3.44
CA TYR A 49 -5.02 -2.81 -4.02
C TYR A 49 -6.47 -3.21 -4.33
N ARG A 50 -6.71 -3.66 -5.56
CA ARG A 50 -7.99 -4.26 -5.90
C ARG A 50 -7.84 -5.77 -5.83
N ASN A 51 -8.57 -6.40 -4.89
CA ASN A 51 -8.41 -7.83 -4.66
C ASN A 51 -9.18 -8.66 -5.72
N LEU A 52 -9.04 -9.99 -5.63
CA LEU A 52 -9.65 -10.89 -6.59
C LEU A 52 -11.18 -10.82 -6.60
N GLU A 53 -11.79 -10.38 -5.51
CA GLU A 53 -13.23 -10.19 -5.40
C GLU A 53 -13.70 -8.84 -5.91
N GLY A 54 -12.76 -7.97 -6.29
CA GLY A 54 -13.07 -6.65 -6.81
C GLY A 54 -13.19 -5.57 -5.74
N ARG A 55 -12.93 -5.89 -4.49
CA ARG A 55 -12.93 -4.91 -3.40
C ARG A 55 -11.57 -4.21 -3.34
N PHE A 56 -11.56 -3.05 -2.69
CA PHE A 56 -10.34 -2.26 -2.56
C PHE A 56 -9.82 -2.29 -1.14
N GLU A 57 -8.49 -2.41 -1.03
CA GLU A 57 -7.76 -2.39 0.23
C GLU A 57 -6.71 -1.28 0.14
N ILE A 58 -6.53 -0.53 1.22
CA ILE A 58 -5.48 0.48 1.29
C ILE A 58 -4.54 0.15 2.44
N PHE A 59 -3.25 0.05 2.12
CA PHE A 59 -2.21 -0.11 3.11
C PHE A 59 -1.45 1.21 3.25
N ASP A 60 -1.41 1.74 4.47
CA ASP A 60 -0.63 2.91 4.85
C ASP A 60 0.21 2.53 6.06
N SER A 61 1.53 2.51 5.89
CA SER A 61 2.43 2.08 6.96
C SER A 61 2.33 2.94 8.22
N LEU A 62 1.90 4.19 8.09
CA LEU A 62 1.68 5.09 9.23
C LEU A 62 0.25 5.05 9.76
N GLY A 63 -0.62 4.25 9.15
CA GLY A 63 -2.03 4.17 9.52
C GLY A 63 -2.85 5.29 8.90
N VAL A 64 -4.11 4.98 8.57
CA VAL A 64 -5.04 5.96 8.02
C VAL A 64 -5.67 6.75 9.16
N THR A 65 -5.24 7.99 9.31
CA THR A 65 -5.79 8.92 10.31
C THR A 65 -7.13 9.49 9.83
N PRO A 66 -7.92 10.14 10.72
CA PRO A 66 -9.14 10.81 10.27
C PRO A 66 -8.93 11.84 9.16
N GLN A 67 -7.81 12.57 9.18
CA GLN A 67 -7.48 13.52 8.12
C GLN A 67 -7.22 12.82 6.80
N LYS A 68 -6.47 11.72 6.84
CA LYS A 68 -6.23 10.92 5.63
C LYS A 68 -7.53 10.32 5.10
N LYS A 69 -8.41 9.89 6.01
CA LYS A 69 -9.71 9.35 5.61
C LYS A 69 -10.54 10.39 4.86
N LYS A 70 -10.53 11.64 5.30
CA LYS A 70 -11.21 12.74 4.61
C LYS A 70 -10.63 12.94 3.20
N LEU A 71 -9.31 12.90 3.10
CA LEU A 71 -8.62 13.06 1.82
C LEU A 71 -9.00 11.93 0.85
N LEU A 72 -9.01 10.71 1.34
CA LEU A 72 -9.38 9.56 0.53
C LEU A 72 -10.84 9.66 0.07
N LYS A 73 -11.75 10.07 0.95
CA LYS A 73 -13.15 10.26 0.59
C LYS A 73 -13.32 11.33 -0.49
N LYS A 74 -12.48 12.35 -0.45
CA LYS A 74 -12.55 13.43 -1.44
C LYS A 74 -12.13 12.96 -2.84
N TRP A 75 -11.08 12.15 -2.92
CA TRP A 75 -10.43 11.84 -4.19
C TRP A 75 -10.73 10.47 -4.76
N LEU A 76 -11.10 9.48 -3.92
CA LEU A 76 -11.45 8.17 -4.44
C LEU A 76 -12.87 8.16 -4.98
N PRO A 77 -13.12 7.40 -6.06
CA PRO A 77 -14.48 7.22 -6.55
C PRO A 77 -15.40 6.69 -5.45
N LYS A 78 -16.59 7.25 -5.36
CA LYS A 78 -17.57 6.85 -4.32
C LYS A 78 -18.03 5.41 -4.45
N THR A 79 -17.85 4.82 -5.63
CA THR A 79 -18.20 3.42 -5.88
C THR A 79 -17.20 2.44 -5.29
N PHE A 80 -16.03 2.92 -4.87
CA PHE A 80 -15.03 2.06 -4.24
C PHE A 80 -15.47 1.68 -2.82
N SER A 81 -15.59 0.38 -2.58
CA SER A 81 -15.75 -0.15 -1.24
C SER A 81 -14.33 -0.44 -0.73
N VAL A 82 -13.88 0.33 0.24
CA VAL A 82 -12.48 0.35 0.66
C VAL A 82 -12.35 -0.07 2.12
N ILE A 83 -11.44 -1.01 2.40
CA ILE A 83 -10.98 -1.28 3.77
C ILE A 83 -9.54 -0.79 3.88
N TYR A 84 -9.13 -0.40 5.07
CA TYR A 84 -7.80 0.17 5.30
C TYR A 84 -7.35 -0.09 6.73
N ASN A 85 -6.04 0.00 6.96
CA ASN A 85 -5.50 -0.13 8.30
C ASN A 85 -5.42 1.23 8.99
N THR A 86 -5.74 1.23 10.29
CA THR A 86 -5.56 2.41 11.14
C THR A 86 -4.34 2.24 12.05
N THR A 87 -3.87 1.02 12.23
CA THR A 87 -2.70 0.72 13.04
C THR A 87 -1.43 1.19 12.32
N LYS A 88 -0.53 1.77 13.08
CA LYS A 88 0.75 2.26 12.60
C LYS A 88 1.79 1.16 12.72
N PHE A 89 2.55 0.91 11.65
CA PHE A 89 3.61 -0.10 11.62
C PHE A 89 4.99 0.49 11.39
N GLN A 90 5.05 1.76 11.01
CA GLN A 90 6.29 2.48 10.73
C GLN A 90 6.49 3.58 11.77
N LYS A 91 7.74 3.81 12.17
CA LYS A 91 8.08 4.92 13.08
C LYS A 91 7.80 6.25 12.41
N SER A 92 7.31 7.23 13.17
CA SER A 92 6.95 8.55 12.64
C SER A 92 8.12 9.28 12.00
N ASP A 93 9.35 9.03 12.49
CA ASP A 93 10.56 9.66 11.97
C ASP A 93 11.22 8.87 10.84
N SER A 94 10.64 7.74 10.46
CA SER A 94 11.17 6.94 9.35
C SER A 94 10.76 7.55 8.02
N THR A 95 11.69 7.57 7.07
CA THR A 95 11.48 8.07 5.72
C THR A 95 11.28 6.95 4.70
N ARG A 96 11.00 5.72 5.17
CA ARG A 96 11.01 4.54 4.33
C ARG A 96 9.62 4.06 3.90
N CYS A 97 8.63 4.94 3.85
CA CYS A 97 7.26 4.54 3.49
C CYS A 97 7.19 3.83 2.13
N GLY A 98 8.01 4.26 1.17
CA GLY A 98 8.07 3.58 -0.13
C GLY A 98 8.54 2.13 -0.02
N MET A 99 9.50 1.87 0.85
CA MET A 99 9.98 0.50 1.10
C MET A 99 8.91 -0.36 1.77
N TYR A 100 8.14 0.24 2.70
CA TYR A 100 7.01 -0.46 3.32
C TYR A 100 5.97 -0.82 2.27
N CYS A 101 5.72 0.06 1.32
CA CYS A 101 4.80 -0.21 0.22
C CYS A 101 5.25 -1.42 -0.60
N LEU A 102 6.52 -1.45 -0.98
CA LEU A 102 7.07 -2.56 -1.76
C LEU A 102 7.03 -3.88 -1.00
N TYR A 103 7.34 -3.83 0.29
CA TYR A 103 7.28 -5.01 1.15
C TYR A 103 5.85 -5.54 1.24
N PHE A 104 4.88 -4.65 1.45
CA PHE A 104 3.47 -5.04 1.49
C PHE A 104 3.04 -5.68 0.17
N ILE A 105 3.38 -5.07 -0.95
CA ILE A 105 3.01 -5.59 -2.27
C ILE A 105 3.56 -7.00 -2.47
N HIS A 106 4.84 -7.20 -2.12
CA HIS A 106 5.46 -8.51 -2.24
C HIS A 106 4.72 -9.55 -1.39
N GLU A 107 4.49 -9.23 -0.11
CA GLU A 107 3.86 -10.17 0.81
C GLU A 107 2.41 -10.44 0.44
N LYS A 108 1.69 -9.41 0.01
CA LYS A 108 0.30 -9.57 -0.42
C LYS A 108 0.21 -10.40 -1.70
N PHE A 109 1.11 -10.18 -2.63
CA PHE A 109 1.11 -10.91 -3.90
C PHE A 109 1.24 -12.42 -3.70
N PHE A 110 2.01 -12.84 -2.71
CA PHE A 110 2.16 -14.25 -2.38
C PHE A 110 1.12 -14.77 -1.38
N ASN A 111 0.19 -13.92 -0.95
CA ASN A 111 -0.86 -14.24 0.02
C ASN A 111 -2.16 -13.56 -0.38
N LEU A 112 -2.56 -13.70 -1.64
CA LEU A 112 -3.72 -12.99 -2.19
C LEU A 112 -5.04 -13.34 -1.50
N ASP A 113 -5.12 -14.51 -0.89
CA ASP A 113 -6.32 -14.98 -0.20
C ASP A 113 -6.44 -14.44 1.24
N LEU A 114 -5.38 -13.86 1.79
CA LEU A 114 -5.44 -13.26 3.12
C LEU A 114 -6.05 -11.87 3.05
N GLU A 115 -6.98 -11.59 3.96
CA GLU A 115 -7.55 -10.27 4.11
C GLU A 115 -6.48 -9.32 4.66
N LEU A 116 -6.63 -8.03 4.38
CA LEU A 116 -5.66 -7.01 4.73
C LEU A 116 -5.17 -7.11 6.18
N HIS A 117 -6.11 -7.11 7.14
CA HIS A 117 -5.73 -7.09 8.55
C HIS A 117 -5.04 -8.37 9.00
N GLU A 118 -5.44 -9.50 8.45
CA GLU A 118 -4.79 -10.78 8.76
C GLU A 118 -3.36 -10.82 8.24
N LEU A 119 -3.15 -10.35 7.01
CA LEU A 119 -1.81 -10.27 6.46
C LEU A 119 -0.93 -9.35 7.31
N LEU A 120 -1.45 -8.17 7.67
CA LEU A 120 -0.66 -7.20 8.45
C LEU A 120 -0.25 -7.75 9.81
N LYS A 121 -1.10 -8.54 10.46
CA LYS A 121 -0.74 -9.21 11.72
C LYS A 121 0.38 -10.22 11.52
N THR A 122 0.44 -10.83 10.34
CA THR A 122 1.43 -11.85 10.03
C THR A 122 2.79 -11.23 9.74
N ILE A 123 2.82 -10.13 8.98
CA ILE A 123 4.08 -9.55 8.49
C ILE A 123 4.63 -8.45 9.37
N PHE A 124 3.81 -7.85 10.24
CA PHE A 124 4.26 -6.78 11.14
C PHE A 124 3.94 -7.10 12.59
N SER A 125 4.67 -6.46 13.49
CA SER A 125 4.48 -6.56 14.93
C SER A 125 4.20 -5.19 15.52
N LYS A 126 3.93 -5.15 16.83
CA LYS A 126 3.78 -3.90 17.56
C LYS A 126 5.12 -3.21 17.79
N ASN A 127 6.22 -3.93 17.61
CA ASN A 127 7.57 -3.37 17.77
C ASN A 127 7.97 -2.72 16.45
N LEU A 128 7.92 -1.38 16.41
CA LEU A 128 8.18 -0.62 15.18
C LEU A 128 9.63 -0.76 14.72
N ASP A 129 10.58 -0.91 15.64
CA ASP A 129 11.99 -1.12 15.28
C ASP A 129 12.18 -2.47 14.56
N LYS A 130 11.51 -3.50 15.04
CA LYS A 130 11.57 -4.80 14.37
C LYS A 130 10.95 -4.75 12.97
N ASN A 131 9.88 -4.00 12.82
CA ASN A 131 9.26 -3.81 11.51
C ASN A 131 10.25 -3.13 10.55
N GLU A 132 10.93 -2.09 11.04
CA GLU A 132 11.92 -1.37 10.26
C GLU A 132 13.05 -2.30 9.80
N GLU A 133 13.57 -3.10 10.72
CA GLU A 133 14.62 -4.08 10.41
C GLU A 133 14.15 -5.08 9.35
N LYS A 134 12.93 -5.56 9.49
CA LYS A 134 12.36 -6.54 8.56
C LYS A 134 12.24 -5.96 7.15
N VAL A 135 11.72 -4.74 7.04
CA VAL A 135 11.55 -4.06 5.76
C VAL A 135 12.92 -3.77 5.13
N MET A 136 13.87 -3.30 5.92
CA MET A 136 15.23 -3.04 5.44
C MET A 136 15.89 -4.32 4.95
N SER A 137 15.77 -5.41 5.70
CA SER A 137 16.34 -6.69 5.33
C SER A 137 15.76 -7.21 4.01
N PHE A 138 14.45 -7.06 3.83
CA PHE A 138 13.79 -7.42 2.58
C PHE A 138 14.37 -6.62 1.41
N TYR A 139 14.50 -5.31 1.60
CA TYR A 139 14.99 -4.43 0.54
C TYR A 139 16.44 -4.75 0.17
N GLN A 140 17.28 -5.01 1.16
CA GLN A 140 18.71 -5.32 0.95
C GLN A 140 18.91 -6.64 0.23
N ARG A 141 17.95 -7.57 0.30
CA ARG A 141 18.03 -8.84 -0.42
C ARG A 141 17.67 -8.71 -1.89
N GLY A 142 17.37 -7.51 -2.39
CA GLY A 142 17.13 -7.25 -3.80
C GLY A 142 15.82 -7.79 -4.34
N HIS A 143 14.82 -7.82 -3.54
CA HIS A 143 13.48 -8.28 -3.96
C HIS A 143 12.77 -7.27 -4.84
#